data_df84f4f4806f04ba22865caf6bed0dbe
#
_entry.id   df84f4f4806f04ba22865caf6bed0dbe
#
_cell.length_a   1.000
_cell.length_b   1.000
_cell.length_c   1.000
_cell.angle_alpha   90.00
_cell.angle_beta   90.00
_cell.angle_gamma   90.00
#
_symmetry.space_group_name_H-M   'P 1'
#
loop_
_entity.id
_entity.type
_entity.pdbx_description
1 polymer ?
#
loop_
_entity_poly.entity_id
_entity_poly.type
_entity_poly.pdbx_seq_one_letter_code
_entity_poly.pdbx_strand_id
1 'polypeptide(L)'
;MLVTKPYQRERAVEYAKKWALSQNPLFADFSEIGGNCTNFASQCVLAGSCVMNYTPDFGWYYVSLEDRAPAWTGVDYFYDFMTMAPSFASRNGGVGPFASLVSAEAAELGDVVQLRNASGAWYHSLVITGKEGEEILVSAQTNDVIDRPLSSYNYADARFLHIEGVRIEVNDDQCYQILLAGGADPTQPQN
;
A
#
# COMPACT_ATOMS: atom_id res chain seq x y z
N MET A 1 -0.66 23.27 -9.35
CA MET A 1 -1.54 23.15 -8.15
C MET A 1 -1.91 21.68 -8.01
N LEU A 2 -1.74 21.10 -6.81
CA LEU A 2 -2.17 19.74 -6.59
C LEU A 2 -3.71 19.67 -6.53
N VAL A 3 -4.26 18.65 -7.19
CA VAL A 3 -5.68 18.33 -7.17
C VAL A 3 -5.84 17.00 -6.42
N THR A 4 -6.82 16.90 -5.53
CA THR A 4 -7.13 15.66 -4.85
C THR A 4 -8.19 14.89 -5.64
N LYS A 5 -7.90 13.62 -5.96
CA LYS A 5 -8.87 12.68 -6.51
C LYS A 5 -9.23 11.60 -5.48
N PRO A 6 -10.41 10.94 -5.63
CA PRO A 6 -10.75 9.81 -4.79
C PRO A 6 -9.74 8.65 -4.94
N TYR A 7 -9.45 7.99 -3.82
CA TYR A 7 -8.76 6.70 -3.81
C TYR A 7 -9.72 5.59 -4.23
N GLN A 8 -9.30 4.75 -5.17
CA GLN A 8 -10.14 3.68 -5.74
C GLN A 8 -10.02 2.41 -4.90
N ARG A 9 -10.74 2.33 -3.79
CA ARG A 9 -10.68 1.25 -2.79
C ARG A 9 -10.92 -0.12 -3.37
N GLU A 10 -11.92 -0.24 -4.26
CA GLU A 10 -12.26 -1.49 -4.94
C GLU A 10 -11.09 -2.05 -5.75
N ARG A 11 -10.33 -1.17 -6.43
CA ARG A 11 -9.13 -1.57 -7.20
C ARG A 11 -8.02 -2.09 -6.29
N ALA A 12 -7.82 -1.45 -5.14
CA ALA A 12 -6.83 -1.89 -4.17
C ALA A 12 -7.18 -3.28 -3.61
N VAL A 13 -8.45 -3.52 -3.27
CA VAL A 13 -8.94 -4.80 -2.78
C VAL A 13 -8.85 -5.88 -3.85
N GLU A 14 -9.27 -5.59 -5.08
CA GLU A 14 -9.17 -6.53 -6.20
C GLU A 14 -7.70 -6.92 -6.46
N TYR A 15 -6.80 -5.94 -6.46
CA TYR A 15 -5.37 -6.19 -6.58
C TYR A 15 -4.86 -7.10 -5.46
N ALA A 16 -5.22 -6.78 -4.20
CA ALA A 16 -4.82 -7.56 -3.03
C ALA A 16 -5.28 -9.02 -3.16
N LYS A 17 -6.55 -9.25 -3.48
CA LYS A 17 -7.09 -10.61 -3.65
C LYS A 17 -6.47 -11.37 -4.81
N LYS A 18 -6.10 -10.68 -5.88
CA LYS A 18 -5.43 -11.30 -7.02
C LYS A 18 -4.00 -11.76 -6.69
N TRP A 19 -3.25 -10.95 -5.94
CA TRP A 19 -1.82 -11.14 -5.78
C TRP A 19 -1.37 -11.55 -4.38
N ALA A 20 -2.27 -11.69 -3.40
CA ALA A 20 -1.90 -12.03 -2.02
C ALA A 20 -1.15 -13.37 -1.90
N LEU A 21 -1.46 -14.35 -2.76
CA LEU A 21 -0.87 -15.69 -2.75
C LEU A 21 0.13 -15.94 -3.90
N SER A 22 0.52 -14.89 -4.62
CA SER A 22 1.46 -14.98 -5.74
C SER A 22 2.19 -13.66 -5.96
N GLN A 23 3.36 -13.70 -6.60
CA GLN A 23 4.13 -12.49 -6.89
C GLN A 23 3.68 -11.86 -8.22
N ASN A 24 3.45 -10.55 -8.19
CA ASN A 24 3.29 -9.77 -9.42
C ASN A 24 4.68 -9.56 -10.04
N PRO A 25 4.91 -10.00 -11.30
CA PRO A 25 6.24 -9.94 -11.93
C PRO A 25 6.78 -8.53 -12.16
N LEU A 26 5.96 -7.49 -11.99
CA LEU A 26 6.40 -6.08 -12.03
C LEU A 26 7.25 -5.69 -10.82
N PHE A 27 7.19 -6.44 -9.72
CA PHE A 27 7.83 -6.08 -8.47
C PHE A 27 8.75 -7.20 -7.99
N ALA A 28 9.91 -6.83 -7.45
CA ALA A 28 10.79 -7.79 -6.82
C ALA A 28 10.16 -8.35 -5.53
N ASP A 29 10.52 -9.59 -5.21
CA ASP A 29 10.19 -10.22 -3.93
C ASP A 29 11.25 -9.84 -2.88
N PHE A 30 10.80 -9.28 -1.77
CA PHE A 30 11.64 -8.85 -0.65
C PHE A 30 11.59 -9.82 0.53
N SER A 31 10.98 -11.00 0.39
CA SER A 31 10.80 -11.98 1.47
C SER A 31 12.11 -12.37 2.14
N GLU A 32 13.18 -12.50 1.35
CA GLU A 32 14.53 -12.83 1.83
C GLU A 32 15.36 -11.63 2.29
N ILE A 33 14.87 -10.38 2.12
CA ILE A 33 15.62 -9.14 2.35
C ILE A 33 14.89 -8.21 3.34
N GLY A 34 14.22 -8.76 4.34
CA GLY A 34 13.54 -7.97 5.37
C GLY A 34 12.02 -8.05 5.36
N GLY A 35 11.44 -8.80 4.43
CA GLY A 35 10.00 -9.04 4.35
C GLY A 35 9.28 -8.27 3.23
N ASN A 36 8.21 -8.86 2.75
CA ASN A 36 7.47 -8.39 1.57
C ASN A 36 6.18 -7.64 1.90
N CYS A 37 5.82 -7.51 3.19
CA CYS A 37 4.51 -7.02 3.60
C CYS A 37 4.23 -5.57 3.17
N THR A 38 5.18 -4.67 3.36
CA THR A 38 5.00 -3.26 2.99
C THR A 38 5.14 -3.06 1.48
N ASN A 39 6.01 -3.84 0.79
CA ASN A 39 6.05 -3.89 -0.67
C ASN A 39 4.68 -4.28 -1.24
N PHE A 40 4.04 -5.30 -0.70
CA PHE A 40 2.70 -5.72 -1.12
C PHE A 40 1.63 -4.67 -0.80
N ALA A 41 1.63 -4.11 0.41
CA ALA A 41 0.70 -3.04 0.77
C ALA A 41 0.86 -1.82 -0.14
N SER A 42 2.11 -1.45 -0.49
CA SER A 42 2.40 -0.38 -1.46
C SER A 42 1.83 -0.67 -2.84
N GLN A 43 1.94 -1.90 -3.33
CA GLN A 43 1.34 -2.31 -4.60
C GLN A 43 -0.18 -2.18 -4.59
N CYS A 44 -0.84 -2.61 -3.51
CA CYS A 44 -2.29 -2.48 -3.35
C CYS A 44 -2.73 -1.01 -3.34
N VAL A 45 -2.03 -0.16 -2.57
CA VAL A 45 -2.31 1.28 -2.54
C VAL A 45 -2.04 1.92 -3.89
N LEU A 46 -1.00 1.49 -4.63
CA LEU A 46 -0.74 1.96 -5.98
C LEU A 46 -1.87 1.58 -6.94
N ALA A 47 -2.42 0.38 -6.86
CA ALA A 47 -3.56 -0.03 -7.67
C ALA A 47 -4.78 0.90 -7.47
N GLY A 48 -5.00 1.37 -6.24
CA GLY A 48 -6.07 2.31 -5.91
C GLY A 48 -5.76 3.78 -6.22
N SER A 49 -4.49 4.17 -6.26
CA SER A 49 -4.06 5.56 -6.43
C SER A 49 -3.57 5.88 -7.83
N CYS A 50 -2.85 4.96 -8.47
CA CYS A 50 -2.18 5.13 -9.75
C CYS A 50 -1.21 6.33 -9.80
N VAL A 51 -0.58 6.66 -8.68
CA VAL A 51 0.38 7.76 -8.58
C VAL A 51 1.50 7.35 -7.64
N MET A 52 2.72 7.49 -8.10
CA MET A 52 3.93 7.39 -7.28
C MET A 52 4.51 8.79 -7.06
N ASN A 53 5.27 8.94 -5.98
CA ASN A 53 6.05 10.14 -5.71
C ASN A 53 7.53 9.80 -5.83
N TYR A 54 8.18 10.28 -6.90
CA TYR A 54 9.56 9.95 -7.24
C TYR A 54 10.61 10.81 -6.52
N THR A 55 10.25 11.51 -5.45
CA THR A 55 11.23 12.24 -4.65
C THR A 55 12.19 11.25 -3.98
N PRO A 56 13.50 11.34 -4.21
CA PRO A 56 14.48 10.48 -3.55
C PRO A 56 14.34 10.55 -2.01
N ASP A 57 14.44 9.42 -1.32
CA ASP A 57 14.37 9.23 0.14
C ASP A 57 13.02 9.60 0.78
N PHE A 58 12.35 10.65 0.33
CA PHE A 58 11.11 11.19 0.91
C PHE A 58 9.86 10.94 0.07
N GLY A 59 10.00 10.27 -1.08
CA GLY A 59 8.90 9.86 -1.94
C GLY A 59 8.34 8.50 -1.55
N TRP A 60 7.51 8.00 -2.46
CA TRP A 60 6.95 6.66 -2.39
C TRP A 60 6.82 6.13 -3.81
N TYR A 61 7.79 5.32 -4.23
CA TYR A 61 7.90 4.80 -5.58
C TYR A 61 8.70 3.50 -5.64
N TYR A 62 8.53 2.76 -6.71
CA TYR A 62 9.28 1.58 -7.10
C TYR A 62 9.61 1.63 -8.59
N VAL A 63 10.88 1.47 -8.93
CA VAL A 63 11.38 1.31 -10.29
C VAL A 63 12.04 -0.07 -10.44
N SER A 64 12.89 -0.44 -9.49
CA SER A 64 13.57 -1.74 -9.45
C SER A 64 13.89 -2.15 -8.00
N LEU A 65 14.52 -3.31 -7.85
CA LEU A 65 15.02 -3.77 -6.55
C LEU A 65 15.97 -2.75 -5.90
N GLU A 66 16.83 -2.12 -6.70
CA GLU A 66 17.85 -1.16 -6.26
C GLU A 66 17.34 0.28 -6.26
N ASP A 67 16.31 0.59 -7.04
CA ASP A 67 15.75 1.94 -7.19
C ASP A 67 14.30 1.99 -6.73
N ARG A 68 14.13 2.27 -5.46
CA ARG A 68 12.85 2.48 -4.80
C ARG A 68 12.99 3.41 -3.60
N ALA A 69 11.93 4.07 -3.23
CA ALA A 69 11.90 4.87 -2.01
C ALA A 69 11.87 3.95 -0.75
N PRO A 70 12.49 4.37 0.37
CA PRO A 70 12.36 3.66 1.66
C PRO A 70 10.90 3.41 2.07
N ALA A 71 10.01 4.35 1.77
CA ALA A 71 8.58 4.24 2.06
C ALA A 71 7.86 3.13 1.27
N TRP A 72 8.44 2.62 0.17
CA TRP A 72 7.86 1.53 -0.59
C TRP A 72 7.91 0.19 0.15
N THR A 73 8.98 -0.07 0.92
CA THR A 73 9.23 -1.36 1.58
C THR A 73 9.34 -1.29 3.11
N GLY A 74 9.51 -0.10 3.68
CA GLY A 74 9.70 0.06 5.12
C GLY A 74 8.43 0.46 5.86
N VAL A 75 8.07 -0.27 6.93
CA VAL A 75 6.82 -0.08 7.68
C VAL A 75 6.67 1.34 8.21
N ASP A 76 7.70 1.87 8.89
CA ASP A 76 7.65 3.22 9.46
C ASP A 76 7.76 4.31 8.39
N TYR A 77 8.59 4.12 7.37
CA TYR A 77 8.69 5.07 6.25
C TYR A 77 7.39 5.16 5.44
N PHE A 78 6.70 4.02 5.25
CA PHE A 78 5.36 3.99 4.64
C PHE A 78 4.37 4.82 5.46
N TYR A 79 4.37 4.63 6.77
CA TYR A 79 3.53 5.40 7.68
C TYR A 79 3.83 6.90 7.57
N ASP A 80 5.11 7.30 7.65
CA ASP A 80 5.53 8.69 7.59
C ASP A 80 5.13 9.36 6.27
N PHE A 81 5.26 8.64 5.15
CA PHE A 81 4.82 9.12 3.85
C PHE A 81 3.29 9.28 3.80
N MET A 82 2.55 8.23 4.14
CA MET A 82 1.08 8.23 4.03
C MET A 82 0.42 9.25 4.96
N THR A 83 0.94 9.42 6.17
CA THR A 83 0.40 10.40 7.13
C THR A 83 0.95 11.81 6.94
N MET A 84 1.76 12.03 5.92
CA MET A 84 2.36 13.33 5.62
C MET A 84 3.16 13.88 6.82
N ALA A 85 3.97 13.02 7.46
CA ALA A 85 4.87 13.45 8.52
C ALA A 85 5.65 14.72 8.12
N PRO A 86 5.85 15.71 9.00
CA PRO A 86 6.43 17.00 8.62
C PRO A 86 7.78 16.87 7.89
N SER A 87 8.58 15.88 8.23
CA SER A 87 9.86 15.59 7.57
C SER A 87 9.70 15.14 6.12
N PHE A 88 8.59 14.49 5.77
CA PHE A 88 8.25 14.07 4.42
C PHE A 88 7.53 15.18 3.65
N ALA A 89 6.46 15.72 4.20
CA ALA A 89 5.61 16.70 3.54
C ALA A 89 6.38 17.94 3.05
N SER A 90 7.37 18.39 3.81
CA SER A 90 8.20 19.55 3.45
C SER A 90 9.18 19.29 2.30
N ARG A 91 9.40 18.02 1.91
CA ARG A 91 10.46 17.63 0.97
C ARG A 91 9.96 16.94 -0.29
N ASN A 92 8.74 16.40 -0.29
CA ASN A 92 8.25 15.55 -1.39
C ASN A 92 7.17 16.18 -2.26
N GLY A 93 6.85 17.46 -2.05
CA GLY A 93 5.86 18.18 -2.86
C GLY A 93 4.41 17.72 -2.67
N GLY A 94 4.15 16.73 -1.83
CA GLY A 94 2.81 16.28 -1.46
C GLY A 94 2.05 15.48 -2.51
N VAL A 95 2.68 15.06 -3.61
CA VAL A 95 2.08 14.18 -4.63
C VAL A 95 1.93 12.77 -4.08
N GLY A 96 0.83 12.08 -4.41
CA GLY A 96 0.59 10.67 -4.07
C GLY A 96 -0.58 10.46 -3.12
N PRO A 97 -0.82 9.21 -2.71
CA PRO A 97 -1.83 8.88 -1.71
C PRO A 97 -1.47 9.46 -0.35
N PHE A 98 -2.49 9.77 0.44
CA PHE A 98 -2.31 10.25 1.81
C PHE A 98 -3.40 9.67 2.72
N ALA A 99 -3.06 9.52 4.00
CA ALA A 99 -3.89 8.84 4.98
C ALA A 99 -4.00 9.62 6.28
N SER A 100 -5.07 9.35 7.02
CA SER A 100 -5.22 9.70 8.43
C SER A 100 -5.29 8.43 9.30
N LEU A 101 -5.01 8.58 10.60
CA LEU A 101 -5.25 7.52 11.55
C LEU A 101 -6.72 7.50 11.96
N VAL A 102 -7.30 6.32 11.94
CA VAL A 102 -8.70 6.09 12.35
C VAL A 102 -8.79 4.92 13.33
N SER A 103 -9.95 4.76 13.96
CA SER A 103 -10.24 3.57 14.76
C SER A 103 -10.52 2.35 13.86
N ALA A 104 -10.49 1.14 14.44
CA ALA A 104 -10.81 -0.09 13.71
C ALA A 104 -12.22 -0.06 13.09
N GLU A 105 -13.18 0.53 13.80
CA GLU A 105 -14.57 0.64 13.33
C GLU A 105 -14.68 1.55 12.10
N ALA A 106 -13.89 2.64 12.07
CA ALA A 106 -13.90 3.62 10.99
C ALA A 106 -13.03 3.22 9.79
N ALA A 107 -12.16 2.22 9.96
CA ALA A 107 -11.34 1.74 8.85
C ALA A 107 -12.21 1.08 7.76
N GLU A 108 -11.82 1.24 6.50
CA GLU A 108 -12.55 0.76 5.34
C GLU A 108 -11.76 -0.26 4.51
N LEU A 109 -12.43 -0.93 3.59
CA LEU A 109 -11.77 -1.80 2.61
C LEU A 109 -10.72 -1.01 1.81
N GLY A 110 -9.56 -1.61 1.57
CA GLY A 110 -8.44 -0.96 0.89
C GLY A 110 -7.57 -0.08 1.78
N ASP A 111 -7.91 0.09 3.05
CA ASP A 111 -7.03 0.71 4.05
C ASP A 111 -5.89 -0.22 4.46
N VAL A 112 -4.88 0.34 5.10
CA VAL A 112 -3.71 -0.40 5.58
C VAL A 112 -3.72 -0.47 7.09
N VAL A 113 -3.52 -1.68 7.62
CA VAL A 113 -3.29 -1.91 9.05
C VAL A 113 -1.81 -2.17 9.26
N GLN A 114 -1.21 -1.53 10.25
CA GLN A 114 0.15 -1.87 10.67
C GLN A 114 0.13 -2.41 12.09
N LEU A 115 0.92 -3.47 12.32
CA LEU A 115 1.01 -4.16 13.60
C LEU A 115 2.30 -3.82 14.32
N ARG A 116 2.21 -3.63 15.65
CA ARG A 116 3.32 -3.41 16.56
C ARG A 116 3.51 -4.64 17.45
N ASN A 117 4.75 -5.06 17.61
CA ASN A 117 5.10 -6.16 18.50
C ASN A 117 5.28 -5.72 19.96
N ALA A 118 5.48 -6.67 20.86
CA ALA A 118 5.66 -6.41 22.29
C ALA A 118 6.93 -5.61 22.63
N SER A 119 7.93 -5.60 21.73
CA SER A 119 9.15 -4.77 21.90
C SER A 119 8.96 -3.31 21.43
N GLY A 120 7.77 -2.97 20.92
CA GLY A 120 7.44 -1.61 20.49
C GLY A 120 7.74 -1.30 19.02
N ALA A 121 8.23 -2.27 18.23
CA ALA A 121 8.52 -2.07 16.82
C ALA A 121 7.28 -2.31 15.95
N TRP A 122 7.01 -1.41 15.02
CA TRP A 122 6.05 -1.62 13.94
C TRP A 122 6.71 -2.54 12.89
N TYR A 123 6.13 -3.71 12.65
CA TYR A 123 6.83 -4.77 11.93
C TYR A 123 6.06 -5.35 10.74
N HIS A 124 4.78 -5.05 10.59
CA HIS A 124 3.96 -5.68 9.57
C HIS A 124 2.94 -4.71 8.99
N SER A 125 2.74 -4.75 7.68
CA SER A 125 1.71 -4.00 6.95
C SER A 125 0.74 -4.98 6.30
N LEU A 126 -0.56 -4.77 6.49
CA LEU A 126 -1.66 -5.60 6.03
C LEU A 126 -2.66 -4.72 5.29
N VAL A 127 -3.33 -5.25 4.28
CA VAL A 127 -4.40 -4.54 3.57
C VAL A 127 -5.76 -5.10 3.98
N ILE A 128 -6.70 -4.24 4.31
CA ILE A 128 -8.08 -4.64 4.66
C ILE A 128 -8.79 -5.06 3.37
N THR A 129 -9.18 -6.33 3.29
CA THR A 129 -9.83 -6.91 2.10
C THR A 129 -11.25 -7.42 2.35
N GLY A 130 -11.69 -7.42 3.60
CA GLY A 130 -13.05 -7.79 3.97
C GLY A 130 -13.43 -7.35 5.39
N LYS A 131 -14.71 -7.45 5.69
CA LYS A 131 -15.29 -7.32 7.03
C LYS A 131 -16.41 -8.35 7.19
N GLU A 132 -16.41 -9.06 8.32
CA GLU A 132 -17.46 -10.00 8.72
C GLU A 132 -17.99 -9.61 10.10
N GLY A 133 -19.08 -8.82 10.13
CA GLY A 133 -19.53 -8.16 11.34
C GLY A 133 -18.49 -7.16 11.84
N GLU A 134 -17.97 -7.36 13.05
CA GLU A 134 -16.91 -6.53 13.64
C GLU A 134 -15.50 -7.04 13.29
N GLU A 135 -15.38 -8.26 12.72
CA GLU A 135 -14.09 -8.84 12.36
C GLU A 135 -13.57 -8.21 11.07
N ILE A 136 -12.32 -7.76 11.10
CA ILE A 136 -11.59 -7.24 9.95
C ILE A 136 -10.81 -8.38 9.30
N LEU A 137 -10.99 -8.55 7.99
CA LEU A 137 -10.24 -9.51 7.20
C LEU A 137 -9.12 -8.79 6.43
N VAL A 138 -7.93 -9.36 6.48
CA VAL A 138 -6.74 -8.75 5.86
C VAL A 138 -6.02 -9.72 4.93
N SER A 139 -5.37 -9.14 3.92
CA SER A 139 -4.48 -9.86 3.01
C SER A 139 -3.08 -9.27 3.09
N ALA A 140 -2.06 -10.11 2.99
CA ALA A 140 -0.66 -9.72 3.11
C ALA A 140 0.28 -10.73 2.45
N GLN A 141 1.49 -10.28 2.16
CA GLN A 141 2.63 -11.12 1.83
C GLN A 141 3.68 -11.12 2.96
N THR A 142 4.62 -12.04 2.93
CA THR A 142 5.36 -12.58 4.05
C THR A 142 4.44 -13.41 4.96
N ASN A 143 4.46 -14.72 4.80
CA ASN A 143 3.41 -15.67 5.21
C ASN A 143 2.08 -15.38 4.48
N ASP A 144 2.11 -15.49 3.17
CA ASP A 144 1.06 -15.11 2.23
C ASP A 144 -0.34 -15.53 2.69
N VAL A 145 -1.22 -14.56 2.86
CA VAL A 145 -2.59 -14.77 3.34
C VAL A 145 -3.59 -13.94 2.56
N ILE A 146 -4.77 -14.47 2.38
CA ILE A 146 -5.93 -13.80 1.81
C ILE A 146 -7.11 -13.88 2.78
N ASP A 147 -7.78 -12.75 3.01
CA ASP A 147 -8.98 -12.64 3.86
C ASP A 147 -8.81 -13.31 5.25
N ARG A 148 -7.62 -13.19 5.84
CA ARG A 148 -7.31 -13.73 7.16
C ARG A 148 -7.89 -12.82 8.25
N PRO A 149 -8.57 -13.36 9.29
CA PRO A 149 -9.03 -12.57 10.42
C PRO A 149 -7.89 -11.83 11.13
N LEU A 150 -8.04 -10.51 11.33
CA LEU A 150 -7.05 -9.69 12.03
C LEU A 150 -6.86 -10.16 13.47
N SER A 151 -7.92 -10.61 14.11
CA SER A 151 -7.90 -11.16 15.48
C SER A 151 -7.01 -12.40 15.63
N SER A 152 -6.68 -13.10 14.52
CA SER A 152 -5.80 -14.26 14.51
C SER A 152 -4.31 -13.95 14.59
N TYR A 153 -3.92 -12.66 14.50
CA TYR A 153 -2.54 -12.24 14.64
C TYR A 153 -2.20 -11.98 16.12
N ASN A 154 -0.96 -12.27 16.48
CA ASN A 154 -0.42 -11.92 17.80
C ASN A 154 0.33 -10.59 17.69
N TYR A 155 -0.24 -9.51 18.20
CA TYR A 155 0.36 -8.18 18.21
C TYR A 155 0.06 -7.44 19.52
N ALA A 156 0.88 -6.47 19.86
CA ALA A 156 0.71 -5.63 21.04
C ALA A 156 -0.19 -4.42 20.75
N ASP A 157 -0.17 -3.93 19.51
CA ASP A 157 -0.93 -2.75 19.08
C ASP A 157 -1.12 -2.76 17.57
N ALA A 158 -2.14 -2.06 17.09
CA ALA A 158 -2.41 -1.87 15.67
C ALA A 158 -2.76 -0.41 15.38
N ARG A 159 -2.33 0.10 14.21
CA ARG A 159 -2.74 1.39 13.69
C ARG A 159 -3.39 1.23 12.32
N PHE A 160 -4.47 1.96 12.11
CA PHE A 160 -5.27 1.89 10.89
C PHE A 160 -5.06 3.17 10.10
N LEU A 161 -4.48 3.02 8.90
CA LEU A 161 -4.21 4.12 7.97
C LEU A 161 -5.36 4.17 6.96
N HIS A 162 -6.29 5.09 7.19
CA HIS A 162 -7.39 5.35 6.26
C HIS A 162 -6.90 6.21 5.10
N ILE A 163 -6.90 5.64 3.88
CA ILE A 163 -6.48 6.37 2.69
C ILE A 163 -7.56 7.37 2.30
N GLU A 164 -7.32 8.64 2.56
CA GLU A 164 -8.26 9.75 2.34
C GLU A 164 -8.44 10.10 0.86
N GLY A 165 -7.38 9.96 0.08
CA GLY A 165 -7.38 10.36 -1.31
C GLY A 165 -5.99 10.36 -1.92
N VAL A 166 -5.91 10.91 -3.13
CA VAL A 166 -4.68 10.95 -3.92
C VAL A 166 -4.46 12.37 -4.45
N ARG A 167 -3.32 12.98 -4.17
CA ARG A 167 -2.93 14.28 -4.73
C ARG A 167 -2.16 14.08 -6.01
N ILE A 168 -2.62 14.70 -7.09
CA ILE A 168 -2.07 14.57 -8.44
C ILE A 168 -1.91 15.91 -9.13
N GLU A 169 -0.97 15.96 -10.09
CA GLU A 169 -0.87 17.06 -11.06
C GLU A 169 -1.52 16.68 -12.39
N VAL A 170 -1.56 15.39 -12.74
CA VAL A 170 -2.13 14.84 -13.98
C VAL A 170 -3.01 13.65 -13.65
N ASN A 171 -4.15 13.51 -14.35
CA ASN A 171 -5.04 12.35 -14.19
C ASN A 171 -4.63 11.24 -15.17
N ASP A 172 -4.12 10.11 -14.66
CA ASP A 172 -3.77 8.92 -15.45
C ASP A 172 -4.33 7.66 -14.76
N ASP A 173 -5.24 6.97 -15.43
CA ASP A 173 -5.90 5.76 -14.93
C ASP A 173 -5.35 4.45 -15.56
N GLN A 174 -4.41 4.54 -16.51
CA GLN A 174 -3.89 3.36 -17.21
C GLN A 174 -3.09 2.43 -16.29
N CYS A 175 -2.45 2.98 -15.26
CA CYS A 175 -1.61 2.21 -14.35
C CYS A 175 -2.37 1.05 -13.68
N TYR A 176 -3.65 1.19 -13.37
CA TYR A 176 -4.44 0.12 -12.77
C TYR A 176 -4.51 -1.13 -13.66
N GLN A 177 -4.75 -0.95 -14.96
CA GLN A 177 -4.83 -2.06 -15.91
C GLN A 177 -3.49 -2.78 -16.07
N ILE A 178 -2.40 -2.03 -16.13
CA ILE A 178 -1.03 -2.58 -16.21
C ILE A 178 -0.70 -3.38 -14.95
N LEU A 179 -1.00 -2.84 -13.77
CA LEU A 179 -0.77 -3.54 -12.49
C LEU A 179 -1.59 -4.82 -12.38
N LEU A 180 -2.86 -4.77 -12.75
CA LEU A 180 -3.75 -5.93 -12.67
C LEU A 180 -3.30 -7.04 -13.64
N ALA A 181 -2.83 -6.68 -14.81
CA ALA A 181 -2.34 -7.60 -15.83
C ALA A 181 -0.94 -8.20 -15.54
N GLY A 182 -0.22 -7.69 -14.54
CA GLY A 182 1.13 -8.16 -14.22
C GLY A 182 2.20 -7.72 -15.22
N GLY A 183 2.04 -6.52 -15.80
CA GLY A 183 3.01 -5.90 -16.73
C GLY A 183 2.69 -6.04 -18.21
N ALA A 184 1.64 -6.76 -18.59
CA ALA A 184 1.15 -6.68 -19.97
C ALA A 184 0.45 -5.33 -20.16
N ASP A 185 1.01 -4.43 -20.96
CA ASP A 185 0.33 -3.20 -21.35
C ASP A 185 -0.85 -3.53 -22.28
N PRO A 186 -2.11 -3.38 -21.80
CA PRO A 186 -3.28 -3.73 -22.62
C PRO A 186 -3.49 -2.78 -23.81
N THR A 187 -2.74 -1.68 -23.87
CA THR A 187 -2.84 -0.67 -24.96
C THR A 187 -1.78 -0.86 -26.04
N GLN A 188 -0.78 -1.71 -25.81
CA GLN A 188 0.24 -2.03 -26.81
C GLN A 188 -0.28 -3.09 -27.77
N PRO A 189 -0.17 -2.89 -29.11
CA PRO A 189 -0.49 -3.95 -30.05
C PRO A 189 0.46 -5.13 -29.83
N GLN A 190 -0.09 -6.30 -29.60
CA GLN A 190 0.69 -7.53 -29.53
C GLN A 190 1.30 -7.80 -30.93
N ASN A 191 2.60 -7.64 -31.04
CA ASN A 191 3.36 -8.00 -32.23
C ASN A 191 3.52 -9.52 -32.32
#